data_9564ea1397c594e70ddad68802314e9e
#
_entry.id   9564ea1397c594e70ddad68802314e9e
#
_cell.length_a   1.000
_cell.length_b   1.000
_cell.length_c   1.000
_cell.angle_alpha   90.00
_cell.angle_beta   90.00
_cell.angle_gamma   90.00
#
_symmetry.space_group_name_H-M   'P 1'
#
loop_
_entity.id
_entity.type
_entity.pdbx_description
1 polymer ?
#
loop_
_entity_poly.entity_id
_entity_poly.type
_entity_poly.pdbx_seq_one_letter_code
_entity_poly.pdbx_strand_id
1 'polypeptide(L)'
;MHNITAERVAAVRAWLETNNLDAVIIPHEDEYLGEYVPAHNERLHWLTGFTGSAGAAVITRETAAIFVDGRYTVQVRKQVPAELFEYRHLIEEPALDWIINSLPQGSKVAFDPRMHTAAWLKGAQAKLAEKVELTTLSSNPIDELWSDRPDPVVSDVRLMATDVVGQSSESKRAEIAGLLEAKGADAAILTELDSICWLLNIRGLDVSRLPVVLSNAIIHADESVDFFLDPARIPAGFEAHVGNGIRVSHPSELEARLHSLEGKNVSVDSGTSNAWYTLVLQNAGAHIIEAADPCLMPKAAKNATEIAGMKACHIRDGVAMAKFLSWIDAEVAQGNLHNEAVLADKVQSFREQDPTLMDLSFDTISAAGGNAAMCHYNHENQPEPGQLELNTLYLVDSGGQYLDGTTDITRTIAIGQPSDEMIQQFTLALKGHIGIARARFPQGTRGFQLDILARQHLWAEGFDYDHGTGHGVGHFLSVHEGPQSISKKLIDVPLVEGMVLSNEPGYYRADEFGIRIENLELVVELPTQGDFSVLTFESLTRCPIDKRNINVDLLTRPELAWLNDYHQKVWNDVSPLVEGDTLEWLRQSTTPLSHA
;
A
#
# COMPACT_ATOMS: atom_id res chain seq x y z
N MET A 1 -28.42 7.11 -2.57
CA MET A 1 -27.09 7.66 -2.89
C MET A 1 -27.15 8.78 -3.94
N HIS A 2 -27.70 8.59 -5.15
CA HIS A 2 -27.69 9.62 -6.21
C HIS A 2 -28.18 11.02 -5.79
N ASN A 3 -29.21 11.13 -4.95
CA ASN A 3 -29.75 12.44 -4.51
C ASN A 3 -28.76 13.18 -3.58
N ILE A 4 -28.09 12.47 -2.70
CA ILE A 4 -27.11 13.05 -1.75
C ILE A 4 -25.89 13.59 -2.50
N THR A 5 -25.36 12.85 -3.47
CA THR A 5 -24.23 13.28 -4.30
C THR A 5 -24.58 14.55 -5.10
N ALA A 6 -25.79 14.63 -5.65
CA ALA A 6 -26.25 15.82 -6.36
C ALA A 6 -26.34 17.06 -5.45
N GLU A 7 -26.81 16.91 -4.22
CA GLU A 7 -26.87 17.97 -3.22
C GLU A 7 -25.47 18.45 -2.82
N ARG A 8 -24.51 17.53 -2.62
CA ARG A 8 -23.12 17.83 -2.29
C ARG A 8 -22.40 18.57 -3.41
N VAL A 9 -22.56 18.12 -4.67
CA VAL A 9 -22.02 18.81 -5.85
C VAL A 9 -22.61 20.21 -5.98
N ALA A 10 -23.92 20.38 -5.75
CA ALA A 10 -24.58 21.68 -5.76
C ALA A 10 -24.05 22.61 -4.65
N ALA A 11 -23.79 22.09 -3.46
CA ALA A 11 -23.19 22.86 -2.36
C ALA A 11 -21.77 23.34 -2.69
N VAL A 12 -20.92 22.48 -3.30
CA VAL A 12 -19.58 22.88 -3.76
C VAL A 12 -19.67 23.96 -4.85
N ARG A 13 -20.62 23.86 -5.78
CA ARG A 13 -20.82 24.90 -6.81
C ARG A 13 -21.25 26.24 -6.21
N ALA A 14 -22.15 26.25 -5.24
CA ALA A 14 -22.53 27.45 -4.52
C ALA A 14 -21.34 28.05 -3.73
N TRP A 15 -20.49 27.21 -3.15
CA TRP A 15 -19.25 27.63 -2.53
C TRP A 15 -18.28 28.29 -3.54
N LEU A 16 -18.12 27.69 -4.74
CA LEU A 16 -17.32 28.28 -5.84
C LEU A 16 -17.80 29.66 -6.24
N GLU A 17 -19.12 29.83 -6.41
CA GLU A 17 -19.74 31.12 -6.74
C GLU A 17 -19.44 32.16 -5.64
N THR A 18 -19.66 31.81 -4.37
CA THR A 18 -19.45 32.69 -3.22
C THR A 18 -18.00 33.15 -3.11
N ASN A 19 -17.03 32.29 -3.45
CA ASN A 19 -15.59 32.56 -3.36
C ASN A 19 -15.00 33.12 -4.68
N ASN A 20 -15.85 33.37 -5.70
CA ASN A 20 -15.43 33.82 -7.00
C ASN A 20 -14.35 32.96 -7.67
N LEU A 21 -14.55 31.63 -7.59
CA LEU A 21 -13.71 30.57 -8.16
C LEU A 21 -14.45 29.85 -9.29
N ASP A 22 -13.73 29.30 -10.26
CA ASP A 22 -14.32 28.63 -11.43
C ASP A 22 -14.28 27.11 -11.29
N ALA A 23 -13.31 26.57 -10.53
CA ALA A 23 -13.22 25.15 -10.25
C ALA A 23 -12.46 24.90 -8.94
N VAL A 24 -12.62 23.67 -8.41
CA VAL A 24 -11.83 23.13 -7.29
C VAL A 24 -11.43 21.70 -7.56
N ILE A 25 -10.21 21.34 -7.16
CA ILE A 25 -9.66 19.98 -7.23
C ILE A 25 -9.77 19.34 -5.86
N ILE A 26 -10.40 18.17 -5.77
CA ILE A 26 -10.55 17.38 -4.55
C ILE A 26 -9.92 16.00 -4.81
N PRO A 27 -8.69 15.75 -4.35
CA PRO A 27 -8.04 14.45 -4.47
C PRO A 27 -8.56 13.45 -3.42
N HIS A 28 -8.15 12.19 -3.57
CA HIS A 28 -8.39 11.14 -2.57
C HIS A 28 -7.57 11.38 -1.30
N GLU A 29 -6.34 11.80 -1.48
CA GLU A 29 -5.36 11.99 -0.41
C GLU A 29 -5.84 13.01 0.63
N ASP A 30 -5.43 12.80 1.88
CA ASP A 30 -5.60 13.72 2.99
C ASP A 30 -4.33 14.55 3.27
N GLU A 31 -4.26 15.23 4.40
CA GLU A 31 -3.13 16.05 4.82
C GLU A 31 -1.82 15.27 4.99
N TYR A 32 -1.92 13.96 5.17
CA TYR A 32 -0.78 13.03 5.34
C TYR A 32 -0.40 12.33 4.04
N LEU A 33 -1.16 12.54 2.96
CA LEU A 33 -0.97 11.94 1.64
C LEU A 33 -0.97 10.40 1.67
N GLY A 34 -1.68 9.80 2.63
CA GLY A 34 -1.77 8.36 2.81
C GLY A 34 -2.63 7.68 1.73
N GLU A 35 -2.30 6.43 1.39
CA GLU A 35 -3.16 5.57 0.57
C GLU A 35 -4.43 5.18 1.35
N TYR A 36 -4.29 4.88 2.64
CA TYR A 36 -5.40 4.61 3.55
C TYR A 36 -5.75 5.90 4.28
N VAL A 37 -6.96 6.40 4.03
CA VAL A 37 -7.46 7.66 4.58
C VAL A 37 -8.47 7.36 5.69
N PRO A 38 -8.33 7.94 6.89
CA PRO A 38 -9.33 7.80 7.93
C PRO A 38 -10.70 8.32 7.49
N ALA A 39 -11.79 7.73 7.95
CA ALA A 39 -13.15 8.12 7.59
C ALA A 39 -13.43 9.63 7.80
N HIS A 40 -12.79 10.24 8.81
CA HIS A 40 -12.83 11.68 9.03
C HIS A 40 -12.28 12.49 7.85
N ASN A 41 -11.31 11.96 7.10
CA ASN A 41 -10.59 12.66 6.03
C ASN A 41 -11.04 12.24 4.62
N GLU A 42 -11.97 11.32 4.46
CA GLU A 42 -12.44 10.80 3.17
C GLU A 42 -13.31 11.81 2.38
N ARG A 43 -12.72 12.93 2.01
CA ARG A 43 -13.39 14.06 1.33
C ARG A 43 -13.89 13.68 -0.06
N LEU A 44 -13.09 12.92 -0.84
CA LEU A 44 -13.50 12.45 -2.16
C LEU A 44 -14.68 11.49 -2.09
N HIS A 45 -14.65 10.56 -1.14
CA HIS A 45 -15.78 9.64 -0.89
C HIS A 45 -17.05 10.40 -0.51
N TRP A 46 -16.95 11.34 0.43
CA TRP A 46 -18.10 12.16 0.80
C TRP A 46 -18.70 12.88 -0.42
N LEU A 47 -17.87 13.50 -1.26
CA LEU A 47 -18.33 14.27 -2.41
C LEU A 47 -18.96 13.42 -3.50
N THR A 48 -18.39 12.24 -3.79
CA THR A 48 -18.70 11.47 -5.02
C THR A 48 -19.37 10.13 -4.76
N GLY A 49 -19.19 9.55 -3.57
CA GLY A 49 -19.55 8.17 -3.23
C GLY A 49 -18.49 7.14 -3.66
N PHE A 50 -17.37 7.57 -4.24
CA PHE A 50 -16.29 6.67 -4.66
C PHE A 50 -15.43 6.21 -3.48
N THR A 51 -15.18 4.90 -3.37
CA THR A 51 -14.44 4.26 -2.25
C THR A 51 -13.09 3.67 -2.66
N GLY A 52 -12.59 3.97 -3.86
CA GLY A 52 -11.27 3.49 -4.28
C GLY A 52 -10.13 4.28 -3.64
N SER A 53 -8.96 3.66 -3.46
CA SER A 53 -7.78 4.23 -2.79
C SER A 53 -6.93 5.16 -3.68
N ALA A 54 -7.38 5.50 -4.88
CA ALA A 54 -6.71 6.46 -5.75
C ALA A 54 -7.71 7.15 -6.67
N GLY A 55 -7.68 8.48 -6.71
CA GLY A 55 -8.55 9.25 -7.57
C GLY A 55 -8.59 10.73 -7.23
N ALA A 56 -9.27 11.50 -8.06
CA ALA A 56 -9.53 12.91 -7.82
C ALA A 56 -10.83 13.35 -8.49
N ALA A 57 -11.50 14.34 -7.95
CA ALA A 57 -12.61 15.02 -8.61
C ALA A 57 -12.24 16.46 -8.93
N VAL A 58 -12.72 16.95 -10.07
CA VAL A 58 -12.69 18.38 -10.42
C VAL A 58 -14.13 18.83 -10.57
N ILE A 59 -14.53 19.80 -9.75
CA ILE A 59 -15.86 20.40 -9.80
C ILE A 59 -15.73 21.81 -10.39
N THR A 60 -16.43 22.07 -11.48
CA THR A 60 -16.60 23.41 -12.02
C THR A 60 -17.99 23.97 -11.68
N ARG A 61 -18.27 25.20 -12.05
CA ARG A 61 -19.61 25.78 -11.87
C ARG A 61 -20.70 25.03 -12.65
N GLU A 62 -20.34 24.34 -13.75
CA GLU A 62 -21.32 23.72 -14.65
C GLU A 62 -21.12 22.18 -14.77
N THR A 63 -19.88 21.72 -14.80
CA THR A 63 -19.52 20.31 -15.03
C THR A 63 -18.76 19.72 -13.86
N ALA A 64 -18.60 18.41 -13.83
CA ALA A 64 -17.73 17.71 -12.90
C ALA A 64 -17.11 16.50 -13.58
N ALA A 65 -15.88 16.17 -13.21
CA ALA A 65 -15.19 14.96 -13.64
C ALA A 65 -14.57 14.23 -12.46
N ILE A 66 -14.56 12.90 -12.52
CA ILE A 66 -13.83 12.04 -11.59
C ILE A 66 -12.77 11.26 -12.36
N PHE A 67 -11.57 11.24 -11.81
CA PHE A 67 -10.37 10.63 -12.38
C PHE A 67 -9.97 9.43 -11.52
N VAL A 68 -9.86 8.25 -12.12
CA VAL A 68 -9.45 7.01 -11.44
C VAL A 68 -8.41 6.29 -12.29
N ASP A 69 -7.57 5.47 -11.67
CA ASP A 69 -6.61 4.63 -12.41
C ASP A 69 -7.23 3.31 -12.90
N GLY A 70 -6.45 2.50 -13.59
CA GLY A 70 -6.91 1.26 -14.22
C GLY A 70 -7.57 0.26 -13.27
N ARG A 71 -7.23 0.29 -11.97
CA ARG A 71 -7.78 -0.59 -10.94
C ARG A 71 -9.27 -0.33 -10.68
N TYR A 72 -9.74 0.90 -10.90
CA TYR A 72 -11.06 1.38 -10.48
C TYR A 72 -12.02 1.74 -11.63
N THR A 73 -11.66 1.48 -12.88
CA THR A 73 -12.48 1.85 -14.06
C THR A 73 -13.86 1.20 -14.09
N VAL A 74 -14.02 0.02 -13.49
CA VAL A 74 -15.31 -0.67 -13.33
C VAL A 74 -16.05 -0.16 -12.10
N GLN A 75 -15.35 -0.01 -10.97
CA GLN A 75 -15.93 0.39 -9.69
C GLN A 75 -16.54 1.79 -9.74
N VAL A 76 -15.85 2.77 -10.35
CA VAL A 76 -16.34 4.14 -10.45
C VAL A 76 -17.70 4.22 -11.14
N ARG A 77 -17.93 3.38 -12.15
CA ARG A 77 -19.20 3.33 -12.90
C ARG A 77 -20.37 2.79 -12.08
N LYS A 78 -20.09 1.99 -11.07
CA LYS A 78 -21.09 1.42 -10.16
C LYS A 78 -21.42 2.36 -9.00
N GLN A 79 -20.46 3.18 -8.57
CA GLN A 79 -20.56 3.99 -7.36
C GLN A 79 -20.91 5.47 -7.63
N VAL A 80 -20.39 6.04 -8.71
CA VAL A 80 -20.51 7.47 -9.00
C VAL A 80 -21.57 7.70 -10.08
N PRO A 81 -22.51 8.67 -9.89
CA PRO A 81 -23.56 8.95 -10.87
C PRO A 81 -23.03 9.50 -12.19
N ALA A 82 -23.27 8.81 -13.31
CA ALA A 82 -22.82 9.24 -14.66
C ALA A 82 -23.48 10.53 -15.14
N GLU A 83 -24.65 10.89 -14.61
CA GLU A 83 -25.36 12.14 -14.92
C GLU A 83 -24.71 13.37 -14.24
N LEU A 84 -23.87 13.16 -13.22
CA LEU A 84 -23.20 14.25 -12.49
C LEU A 84 -21.72 14.37 -12.85
N PHE A 85 -21.05 13.24 -13.18
CA PHE A 85 -19.61 13.21 -13.39
C PHE A 85 -19.22 12.58 -14.73
N GLU A 86 -18.26 13.20 -15.41
CA GLU A 86 -17.50 12.55 -16.46
C GLU A 86 -16.48 11.60 -15.84
N TYR A 87 -16.39 10.34 -16.33
CA TYR A 87 -15.36 9.40 -15.89
C TYR A 87 -14.12 9.55 -16.75
N ARG A 88 -12.97 9.78 -16.13
CA ARG A 88 -11.68 10.00 -16.78
C ARG A 88 -10.62 9.09 -16.20
N HIS A 89 -9.59 8.81 -16.98
CA HIS A 89 -8.46 8.02 -16.54
C HIS A 89 -7.36 8.91 -15.95
N LEU A 90 -6.93 8.62 -14.71
CA LEU A 90 -6.01 9.47 -13.94
C LEU A 90 -4.65 9.68 -14.64
N ILE A 91 -4.17 8.67 -15.39
CA ILE A 91 -2.87 8.69 -16.07
C ILE A 91 -3.01 9.11 -17.54
N GLU A 92 -3.98 8.55 -18.28
CA GLU A 92 -4.14 8.79 -19.72
C GLU A 92 -4.83 10.11 -20.03
N GLU A 93 -5.73 10.56 -19.15
CA GLU A 93 -6.48 11.82 -19.25
C GLU A 93 -6.35 12.62 -17.94
N PRO A 94 -5.15 13.10 -17.57
CA PRO A 94 -4.92 13.73 -16.26
C PRO A 94 -5.83 14.93 -16.00
N ALA A 95 -6.18 15.16 -14.74
CA ALA A 95 -7.06 16.25 -14.32
C ALA A 95 -6.61 17.64 -14.83
N LEU A 96 -5.30 17.89 -14.87
CA LEU A 96 -4.76 19.16 -15.38
C LEU A 96 -5.03 19.34 -16.89
N ASP A 97 -4.98 18.28 -17.69
CA ASP A 97 -5.32 18.34 -19.13
C ASP A 97 -6.81 18.58 -19.34
N TRP A 98 -7.65 17.93 -18.56
CA TRP A 98 -9.09 18.17 -18.58
C TRP A 98 -9.43 19.62 -18.20
N ILE A 99 -8.78 20.20 -17.18
CA ILE A 99 -8.93 21.60 -16.77
C ILE A 99 -8.58 22.56 -17.94
N ILE A 100 -7.42 22.32 -18.60
CA ILE A 100 -6.99 23.12 -19.75
C ILE A 100 -8.04 23.11 -20.89
N ASN A 101 -8.63 21.93 -21.13
CA ASN A 101 -9.59 21.77 -22.24
C ASN A 101 -10.99 22.25 -21.88
N SER A 102 -11.37 22.21 -20.60
CA SER A 102 -12.75 22.51 -20.18
C SER A 102 -12.98 23.96 -19.72
N LEU A 103 -11.94 24.64 -19.22
CA LEU A 103 -12.10 25.97 -18.67
C LEU A 103 -11.64 27.09 -19.64
N PRO A 104 -12.29 28.26 -19.62
CA PRO A 104 -11.83 29.46 -20.33
C PRO A 104 -10.45 29.93 -19.84
N GLN A 105 -9.75 30.71 -20.68
CA GLN A 105 -8.51 31.36 -20.27
C GLN A 105 -8.76 32.37 -19.13
N GLY A 106 -7.91 32.36 -18.11
CA GLY A 106 -8.00 33.25 -16.95
C GLY A 106 -8.94 32.74 -15.85
N SER A 107 -9.47 31.52 -16.00
CA SER A 107 -10.26 30.88 -14.93
C SER A 107 -9.43 30.65 -13.67
N LYS A 108 -10.06 30.72 -12.50
CA LYS A 108 -9.46 30.49 -11.20
C LYS A 108 -9.76 29.06 -10.70
N VAL A 109 -8.74 28.27 -10.57
CA VAL A 109 -8.82 26.88 -10.08
C VAL A 109 -8.24 26.78 -8.68
N ALA A 110 -9.08 26.43 -7.73
CA ALA A 110 -8.70 26.28 -6.34
C ALA A 110 -8.16 24.88 -6.03
N PHE A 111 -7.20 24.80 -5.11
CA PHE A 111 -6.68 23.55 -4.56
C PHE A 111 -6.25 23.76 -3.11
N ASP A 112 -6.36 22.70 -2.30
CA ASP A 112 -5.83 22.70 -0.95
C ASP A 112 -4.37 22.22 -0.97
N PRO A 113 -3.38 23.05 -0.57
CA PRO A 113 -1.97 22.68 -0.64
C PRO A 113 -1.59 21.56 0.32
N ARG A 114 -2.45 21.23 1.29
CA ARG A 114 -2.24 20.10 2.20
C ARG A 114 -2.59 18.74 1.59
N MET A 115 -3.38 18.73 0.50
CA MET A 115 -3.86 17.53 -0.17
C MET A 115 -3.06 17.18 -1.44
N HIS A 116 -2.02 17.91 -1.75
CA HIS A 116 -1.22 17.73 -2.97
C HIS A 116 0.27 17.80 -2.65
N THR A 117 1.08 16.98 -3.31
CA THR A 117 2.53 17.01 -3.13
C THR A 117 3.15 18.32 -3.66
N ALA A 118 4.32 18.68 -3.13
CA ALA A 118 5.08 19.82 -3.63
C ALA A 118 5.49 19.62 -5.12
N ALA A 119 5.80 18.39 -5.52
CA ALA A 119 6.10 18.04 -6.90
C ALA A 119 4.88 18.24 -7.81
N TRP A 120 3.67 17.84 -7.37
CA TRP A 120 2.43 18.10 -8.10
C TRP A 120 2.21 19.59 -8.29
N LEU A 121 2.36 20.41 -7.24
CA LEU A 121 2.18 21.86 -7.34
C LEU A 121 3.12 22.49 -8.38
N LYS A 122 4.41 22.13 -8.34
CA LYS A 122 5.43 22.59 -9.29
C LYS A 122 5.03 22.23 -10.75
N GLY A 123 4.57 20.99 -10.97
CA GLY A 123 4.09 20.53 -12.26
C GLY A 123 2.81 21.24 -12.72
N ALA A 124 1.84 21.42 -11.81
CA ALA A 124 0.58 22.10 -12.07
C ALA A 124 0.79 23.58 -12.43
N GLN A 125 1.63 24.28 -11.68
CA GLN A 125 2.00 25.66 -11.97
C GLN A 125 2.62 25.81 -13.37
N ALA A 126 3.59 24.94 -13.71
CA ALA A 126 4.22 24.98 -15.02
C ALA A 126 3.22 24.68 -16.17
N LYS A 127 2.32 23.72 -15.96
CA LYS A 127 1.37 23.25 -16.98
C LYS A 127 0.20 24.21 -17.21
N LEU A 128 -0.28 24.85 -16.14
CA LEU A 128 -1.49 25.70 -16.15
C LEU A 128 -1.21 27.19 -16.34
N ALA A 129 0.03 27.66 -16.16
CA ALA A 129 0.43 29.08 -16.07
C ALA A 129 -0.14 30.01 -17.18
N GLU A 130 -0.29 29.49 -18.40
CA GLU A 130 -0.79 30.28 -19.56
C GLU A 130 -2.31 30.23 -19.69
N LYS A 131 -2.98 29.33 -18.98
CA LYS A 131 -4.40 29.03 -19.17
C LYS A 131 -5.28 29.42 -18.00
N VAL A 132 -4.88 29.04 -16.77
CA VAL A 132 -5.67 29.29 -15.56
C VAL A 132 -4.79 29.81 -14.43
N GLU A 133 -5.40 30.48 -13.47
CA GLU A 133 -4.80 30.93 -12.23
C GLU A 133 -5.04 29.85 -11.13
N LEU A 134 -3.95 29.26 -10.60
CA LEU A 134 -4.04 28.38 -9.44
C LEU A 134 -4.20 29.20 -8.16
N THR A 135 -5.28 28.95 -7.43
CA THR A 135 -5.61 29.65 -6.18
C THR A 135 -5.43 28.68 -5.00
N THR A 136 -4.49 28.99 -4.10
CA THR A 136 -4.24 28.23 -2.88
C THR A 136 -5.33 28.50 -1.85
N LEU A 137 -5.93 27.44 -1.29
CA LEU A 137 -6.92 27.52 -0.23
C LEU A 137 -6.26 27.49 1.15
N SER A 138 -6.83 28.26 2.10
CA SER A 138 -6.46 28.20 3.52
C SER A 138 -7.24 27.13 4.29
N SER A 139 -8.42 26.73 3.81
CA SER A 139 -9.27 25.68 4.34
C SER A 139 -9.88 24.86 3.20
N ASN A 140 -10.16 23.59 3.45
CA ASN A 140 -10.78 22.71 2.45
C ASN A 140 -12.29 22.99 2.40
N PRO A 141 -12.89 23.21 1.20
CA PRO A 141 -14.32 23.47 1.09
C PRO A 141 -15.19 22.31 1.58
N ILE A 142 -14.71 21.08 1.46
CA ILE A 142 -15.45 19.91 1.94
C ILE A 142 -15.57 19.95 3.47
N ASP A 143 -14.53 20.37 4.18
CA ASP A 143 -14.55 20.47 5.64
C ASP A 143 -15.59 21.50 6.14
N GLU A 144 -15.84 22.53 5.36
CA GLU A 144 -16.87 23.55 5.66
C GLU A 144 -18.28 23.03 5.36
N LEU A 145 -18.44 22.17 4.36
CA LEU A 145 -19.73 21.69 3.87
C LEU A 145 -20.18 20.37 4.49
N TRP A 146 -19.26 19.59 5.06
CA TRP A 146 -19.52 18.26 5.62
C TRP A 146 -20.01 18.35 7.07
N SER A 147 -21.29 18.63 7.24
CA SER A 147 -21.90 18.86 8.55
C SER A 147 -22.00 17.63 9.46
N ASP A 148 -22.03 16.43 8.88
CA ASP A 148 -22.09 15.13 9.55
C ASP A 148 -20.75 14.37 9.46
N ARG A 149 -19.64 15.13 9.42
CA ARG A 149 -18.27 14.57 9.36
C ARG A 149 -18.03 13.67 10.57
N PRO A 150 -17.55 12.42 10.39
CA PRO A 150 -17.19 11.55 11.49
C PRO A 150 -16.14 12.19 12.41
N ASP A 151 -16.16 11.85 13.70
CA ASP A 151 -15.09 12.25 14.60
C ASP A 151 -13.77 11.58 14.19
N PRO A 152 -12.60 12.24 14.35
CA PRO A 152 -11.31 11.63 14.09
C PRO A 152 -11.07 10.46 15.05
N VAL A 153 -10.50 9.38 14.52
CA VAL A 153 -10.02 8.28 15.36
C VAL A 153 -8.76 8.73 16.09
N VAL A 154 -8.74 8.54 17.40
CA VAL A 154 -7.60 8.82 18.26
C VAL A 154 -7.26 7.57 19.04
N SER A 155 -6.17 6.91 18.67
CA SER A 155 -5.69 5.69 19.32
C SER A 155 -4.62 5.98 20.37
N ASP A 156 -4.38 5.00 21.25
CA ASP A 156 -3.24 5.02 22.16
C ASP A 156 -1.92 4.83 21.40
N VAL A 157 -0.90 5.58 21.81
CA VAL A 157 0.46 5.39 21.29
C VAL A 157 1.10 4.18 21.96
N ARG A 158 1.46 3.18 21.15
CA ARG A 158 2.18 1.98 21.59
C ARG A 158 3.68 2.19 21.47
N LEU A 159 4.42 1.88 22.50
CA LEU A 159 5.89 1.87 22.49
C LEU A 159 6.39 0.49 22.04
N MET A 160 7.23 0.45 21.02
CA MET A 160 7.79 -0.79 20.47
C MET A 160 9.11 -1.12 21.17
N ALA A 161 9.16 -2.26 21.85
CA ALA A 161 10.34 -2.69 22.58
C ALA A 161 11.55 -2.96 21.63
N THR A 162 12.75 -2.65 22.08
CA THR A 162 13.97 -2.77 21.26
C THR A 162 14.27 -4.22 20.84
N ASP A 163 13.83 -5.21 21.62
CA ASP A 163 13.95 -6.64 21.27
C ASP A 163 13.01 -7.06 20.11
N VAL A 164 12.06 -6.20 19.74
CA VAL A 164 11.17 -6.39 18.57
C VAL A 164 11.66 -5.62 17.37
N VAL A 165 12.14 -4.38 17.55
CA VAL A 165 12.55 -3.49 16.45
C VAL A 165 14.07 -3.45 16.21
N GLY A 166 14.86 -4.05 17.08
CA GLY A 166 16.31 -4.27 16.92
C GLY A 166 17.20 -3.05 17.11
N GLN A 167 16.67 -1.83 17.06
CA GLN A 167 17.44 -0.58 17.14
C GLN A 167 16.65 0.46 17.96
N SER A 168 17.34 1.18 18.87
CA SER A 168 16.69 2.23 19.65
C SER A 168 16.37 3.47 18.80
N SER A 169 15.37 4.26 19.22
CA SER A 169 15.05 5.54 18.58
C SER A 169 16.27 6.49 18.57
N GLU A 170 17.03 6.52 19.63
CA GLU A 170 18.24 7.34 19.74
C GLU A 170 19.29 6.97 18.68
N SER A 171 19.54 5.66 18.48
CA SER A 171 20.45 5.18 17.44
C SER A 171 19.95 5.48 16.02
N LYS A 172 18.64 5.35 15.77
CA LYS A 172 18.02 5.70 14.48
C LYS A 172 18.16 7.20 14.20
N ARG A 173 17.90 8.05 15.20
CA ARG A 173 18.06 9.51 15.05
C ARG A 173 19.50 9.91 14.74
N ALA A 174 20.49 9.31 15.41
CA ALA A 174 21.89 9.55 15.13
C ALA A 174 22.27 9.17 13.67
N GLU A 175 21.75 8.04 13.18
CA GLU A 175 21.93 7.61 11.78
C GLU A 175 21.34 8.64 10.81
N ILE A 176 20.09 9.07 11.04
CA ILE A 176 19.41 10.04 10.17
C ILE A 176 20.10 11.41 10.23
N ALA A 177 20.52 11.88 11.41
CA ALA A 177 21.27 13.12 11.56
C ALA A 177 22.58 13.09 10.74
N GLY A 178 23.30 11.97 10.74
CA GLY A 178 24.48 11.79 9.90
C GLY A 178 24.18 11.88 8.40
N LEU A 179 23.02 11.40 7.94
CA LEU A 179 22.56 11.56 6.55
C LEU A 179 22.23 13.02 6.21
N LEU A 180 21.68 13.79 7.15
CA LEU A 180 21.42 15.22 6.99
C LEU A 180 22.72 16.01 6.89
N GLU A 181 23.67 15.78 7.79
CA GLU A 181 25.00 16.42 7.75
C GLU A 181 25.71 16.17 6.41
N ALA A 182 25.66 14.92 5.91
CA ALA A 182 26.26 14.58 4.62
C ALA A 182 25.64 15.33 3.43
N LYS A 183 24.38 15.77 3.56
CA LYS A 183 23.66 16.58 2.56
C LYS A 183 23.78 18.09 2.82
N GLY A 184 24.38 18.51 3.92
CA GLY A 184 24.43 19.91 4.35
C GLY A 184 23.08 20.47 4.77
N ALA A 185 22.17 19.63 5.24
CA ALA A 185 20.86 19.99 5.75
C ALA A 185 20.91 20.19 7.28
N ASP A 186 20.33 21.29 7.77
CA ASP A 186 20.18 21.55 9.20
C ASP A 186 19.01 20.76 9.81
N ALA A 187 17.99 20.43 8.99
CA ALA A 187 16.80 19.69 9.40
C ALA A 187 16.13 18.98 8.22
N ALA A 188 15.26 18.02 8.50
CA ALA A 188 14.33 17.44 7.51
C ALA A 188 12.90 17.45 8.04
N ILE A 189 11.94 17.71 7.14
CA ILE A 189 10.52 17.54 7.42
C ILE A 189 10.16 16.08 7.15
N LEU A 190 9.60 15.41 8.16
CA LEU A 190 9.07 14.05 8.04
C LEU A 190 7.55 14.11 8.01
N THR A 191 6.96 13.65 6.92
CA THR A 191 5.52 13.62 6.69
C THR A 191 4.97 12.21 6.49
N GLU A 192 5.82 11.26 6.08
CA GLU A 192 5.48 9.85 6.02
C GLU A 192 5.24 9.31 7.44
N LEU A 193 4.01 8.90 7.73
CA LEU A 193 3.61 8.45 9.05
C LEU A 193 4.39 7.22 9.53
N ASP A 194 4.69 6.31 8.63
CA ASP A 194 5.48 5.12 8.93
C ASP A 194 6.97 5.45 9.15
N SER A 195 7.53 6.46 8.50
CA SER A 195 8.88 6.97 8.78
C SER A 195 8.98 7.55 10.20
N ILE A 196 7.99 8.36 10.60
CA ILE A 196 7.92 8.92 11.95
C ILE A 196 7.77 7.81 13.00
N CYS A 197 6.84 6.88 12.77
CA CYS A 197 6.60 5.75 13.66
C CYS A 197 7.82 4.81 13.76
N TRP A 198 8.54 4.59 12.65
CA TRP A 198 9.78 3.83 12.64
C TRP A 198 10.89 4.55 13.42
N LEU A 199 11.08 5.85 13.19
CA LEU A 199 12.14 6.64 13.83
C LEU A 199 11.99 6.68 15.36
N LEU A 200 10.75 6.85 15.85
CA LEU A 200 10.45 6.96 17.27
C LEU A 200 10.12 5.60 17.93
N ASN A 201 10.12 4.50 17.17
CA ASN A 201 9.71 3.18 17.65
C ASN A 201 8.34 3.19 18.31
N ILE A 202 7.37 3.82 17.66
CA ILE A 202 5.98 3.90 18.12
C ILE A 202 5.02 3.32 17.08
N ARG A 203 3.85 2.90 17.53
CA ARG A 203 2.73 2.50 16.68
C ARG A 203 1.43 3.09 17.25
N GLY A 204 0.40 3.13 16.43
CA GLY A 204 -0.96 3.50 16.80
C GLY A 204 -1.96 2.83 15.87
N LEU A 205 -3.23 3.20 15.97
CA LEU A 205 -4.32 2.69 15.12
C LEU A 205 -5.22 3.87 14.69
N ASP A 206 -4.61 5.02 14.39
CA ASP A 206 -5.36 6.20 13.91
C ASP A 206 -5.92 6.00 12.51
N VAL A 207 -5.29 5.12 11.74
CA VAL A 207 -5.70 4.70 10.41
C VAL A 207 -6.03 3.21 10.45
N SER A 208 -7.17 2.81 9.91
CA SER A 208 -7.54 1.40 9.83
C SER A 208 -6.50 0.61 9.04
N ARG A 209 -6.13 -0.57 9.51
CA ARG A 209 -5.14 -1.48 8.89
C ARG A 209 -3.69 -0.99 8.88
N LEU A 210 -3.45 0.28 9.19
CA LEU A 210 -2.12 0.90 9.19
C LEU A 210 -1.71 1.26 10.62
N PRO A 211 -0.68 0.61 11.20
CA PRO A 211 -0.33 0.78 12.61
C PRO A 211 0.50 2.04 12.87
N VAL A 212 -0.06 3.21 12.53
CA VAL A 212 0.59 4.50 12.65
C VAL A 212 -0.19 5.47 13.54
N VAL A 213 0.49 6.53 13.95
CA VAL A 213 -0.07 7.67 14.67
C VAL A 213 -0.08 8.86 13.71
N LEU A 214 -1.24 9.49 13.53
CA LEU A 214 -1.36 10.72 12.72
C LEU A 214 -0.55 11.83 13.40
N SER A 215 0.60 12.15 12.82
CA SER A 215 1.57 13.07 13.41
C SER A 215 2.46 13.70 12.35
N ASN A 216 3.25 14.69 12.75
CA ASN A 216 4.30 15.28 11.93
C ASN A 216 5.58 15.39 12.76
N ALA A 217 6.73 15.41 12.11
CA ALA A 217 8.00 15.59 12.81
C ALA A 217 8.99 16.41 11.99
N ILE A 218 9.88 17.09 12.71
CA ILE A 218 11.07 17.74 12.14
C ILE A 218 12.28 17.13 12.85
N ILE A 219 13.12 16.43 12.13
CA ILE A 219 14.40 15.94 12.66
C ILE A 219 15.50 16.93 12.33
N HIS A 220 16.37 17.23 13.29
CA HIS A 220 17.47 18.15 13.15
C HIS A 220 18.82 17.41 13.07
N ALA A 221 19.82 18.06 12.48
CA ALA A 221 21.17 17.51 12.36
C ALA A 221 21.87 17.29 13.72
N ASP A 222 21.36 17.87 14.81
CA ASP A 222 21.82 17.64 16.19
C ASP A 222 21.11 16.45 16.88
N GLU A 223 20.43 15.58 16.12
CA GLU A 223 19.67 14.41 16.56
C GLU A 223 18.37 14.74 17.32
N SER A 224 18.06 16.02 17.54
CA SER A 224 16.81 16.42 18.17
C SER A 224 15.62 16.29 17.20
N VAL A 225 14.42 16.07 17.75
CA VAL A 225 13.18 15.99 16.96
C VAL A 225 12.09 16.83 17.59
N ASP A 226 11.47 17.69 16.80
CA ASP A 226 10.18 18.28 17.13
C ASP A 226 9.08 17.33 16.65
N PHE A 227 8.35 16.74 17.58
CA PHE A 227 7.30 15.76 17.32
C PHE A 227 5.93 16.40 17.62
N PHE A 228 5.08 16.50 16.60
CA PHE A 228 3.79 17.15 16.67
C PHE A 228 2.67 16.12 16.83
N LEU A 229 2.25 15.95 18.05
CA LEU A 229 1.14 15.11 18.49
C LEU A 229 0.51 15.75 19.72
N ASP A 230 -0.80 15.56 19.94
CA ASP A 230 -1.42 16.01 21.18
C ASP A 230 -0.66 15.40 22.38
N PRO A 231 -0.06 16.24 23.25
CA PRO A 231 0.70 15.75 24.40
C PRO A 231 -0.10 14.84 25.34
N ALA A 232 -1.43 14.95 25.36
CA ALA A 232 -2.30 14.07 26.14
C ALA A 232 -2.26 12.61 25.69
N ARG A 233 -1.81 12.33 24.47
CA ARG A 233 -1.66 10.97 23.89
C ARG A 233 -0.33 10.30 24.24
N ILE A 234 0.61 11.03 24.82
CA ILE A 234 1.94 10.50 25.12
C ILE A 234 1.86 9.55 26.32
N PRO A 235 2.20 8.25 26.15
CA PRO A 235 2.11 7.29 27.23
C PRO A 235 3.22 7.47 28.26
N ALA A 236 2.97 6.96 29.47
CA ALA A 236 4.01 6.87 30.50
C ALA A 236 5.22 6.08 29.98
N GLY A 237 6.44 6.57 30.24
CA GLY A 237 7.69 5.92 29.79
C GLY A 237 8.16 6.36 28.41
N PHE A 238 7.43 7.20 27.69
CA PHE A 238 7.82 7.66 26.36
C PHE A 238 9.21 8.31 26.35
N GLU A 239 9.51 9.23 27.28
CA GLU A 239 10.82 9.89 27.35
C GLU A 239 11.97 8.88 27.54
N ALA A 240 11.77 7.88 28.42
CA ALA A 240 12.77 6.83 28.61
C ALA A 240 12.91 5.91 27.38
N HIS A 241 11.84 5.76 26.60
CA HIS A 241 11.79 4.95 25.39
C HIS A 241 12.52 5.61 24.20
N VAL A 242 12.26 6.90 23.95
CA VAL A 242 12.84 7.63 22.82
C VAL A 242 14.19 8.26 23.14
N GLY A 243 14.56 8.35 24.41
CA GLY A 243 15.76 9.06 24.87
C GLY A 243 15.59 10.59 24.87
N ASN A 244 16.67 11.29 25.15
CA ASN A 244 16.71 12.76 25.17
C ASN A 244 16.56 13.35 23.76
N GLY A 245 16.16 14.63 23.70
CA GLY A 245 16.15 15.41 22.45
C GLY A 245 14.82 15.40 21.70
N ILE A 246 13.78 14.74 22.22
CA ILE A 246 12.43 14.80 21.62
C ILE A 246 11.62 15.89 22.31
N ARG A 247 11.12 16.85 21.51
CA ARG A 247 10.16 17.85 21.96
C ARG A 247 8.78 17.49 21.42
N VAL A 248 7.86 17.12 22.30
CA VAL A 248 6.45 16.92 21.95
C VAL A 248 5.73 18.26 22.01
N SER A 249 5.04 18.61 20.93
CA SER A 249 4.24 19.83 20.81
C SER A 249 2.87 19.51 20.22
N HIS A 250 1.88 20.34 20.55
CA HIS A 250 0.56 20.22 19.94
C HIS A 250 0.64 20.52 18.43
N PRO A 251 -0.13 19.83 17.55
CA PRO A 251 -0.08 20.02 16.08
C PRO A 251 -0.29 21.48 15.63
N SER A 252 -1.04 22.30 16.40
CA SER A 252 -1.23 23.72 16.11
C SER A 252 0.05 24.57 16.22
N GLU A 253 1.13 24.04 16.80
CA GLU A 253 2.43 24.72 16.91
C GLU A 253 3.33 24.48 15.68
N LEU A 254 2.94 23.57 14.78
CA LEU A 254 3.73 23.15 13.63
C LEU A 254 4.13 24.34 12.73
N GLU A 255 3.16 25.20 12.36
CA GLU A 255 3.42 26.35 11.47
C GLU A 255 4.42 27.34 12.09
N ALA A 256 4.26 27.64 13.37
CA ALA A 256 5.19 28.52 14.08
C ALA A 256 6.60 27.91 14.15
N ARG A 257 6.70 26.58 14.26
CA ARG A 257 7.97 25.87 14.27
C ARG A 257 8.64 25.89 12.90
N LEU A 258 7.90 25.72 11.82
CA LEU A 258 8.39 25.86 10.45
C LEU A 258 8.95 27.28 10.20
N HIS A 259 8.26 28.31 10.67
CA HIS A 259 8.75 29.71 10.61
C HIS A 259 10.07 29.92 11.37
N SER A 260 10.31 29.17 12.42
CA SER A 260 11.59 29.27 13.18
C SER A 260 12.80 28.68 12.43
N LEU A 261 12.60 28.07 11.27
CA LEU A 261 13.67 27.55 10.39
C LEU A 261 14.18 28.60 9.39
N GLU A 262 13.88 29.90 9.59
CA GLU A 262 14.43 31.01 8.79
C GLU A 262 15.94 30.88 8.62
N GLY A 263 16.43 30.96 7.37
CA GLY A 263 17.84 30.87 7.02
C GLY A 263 18.48 29.49 7.17
N LYS A 264 17.72 28.45 7.56
CA LYS A 264 18.19 27.08 7.66
C LYS A 264 18.08 26.33 6.32
N ASN A 265 18.97 25.37 6.11
CA ASN A 265 18.88 24.40 5.02
C ASN A 265 17.94 23.26 5.45
N VAL A 266 16.76 23.17 4.85
CA VAL A 266 15.74 22.21 5.24
C VAL A 266 15.50 21.20 4.12
N SER A 267 15.72 19.92 4.41
CA SER A 267 15.43 18.82 3.50
C SER A 267 13.92 18.56 3.45
N VAL A 268 13.34 18.55 2.27
CA VAL A 268 11.93 18.26 2.02
C VAL A 268 11.82 17.28 0.86
N ASP A 269 11.13 16.17 1.06
CA ASP A 269 10.77 15.25 -0.01
C ASP A 269 9.58 15.81 -0.79
N SER A 270 9.83 16.30 -1.99
CA SER A 270 8.78 16.91 -2.81
C SER A 270 7.75 15.90 -3.35
N GLY A 271 8.06 14.60 -3.31
CA GLY A 271 7.18 13.50 -3.75
C GLY A 271 6.21 13.02 -2.68
N THR A 272 6.55 13.15 -1.40
CA THR A 272 5.78 12.63 -0.27
C THR A 272 5.31 13.72 0.70
N SER A 273 5.96 14.88 0.72
CA SER A 273 5.50 16.02 1.52
C SER A 273 4.46 16.84 0.76
N ASN A 274 3.41 17.25 1.46
CA ASN A 274 2.41 18.13 0.86
C ASN A 274 2.96 19.53 0.60
N ALA A 275 2.36 20.23 -0.36
CA ALA A 275 2.83 21.53 -0.85
C ALA A 275 2.82 22.64 0.21
N TRP A 276 1.96 22.51 1.23
CA TRP A 276 1.86 23.49 2.31
C TRP A 276 3.18 23.68 3.05
N TYR A 277 3.93 22.60 3.33
CA TYR A 277 5.25 22.70 3.96
C TYR A 277 6.22 23.54 3.16
N THR A 278 6.30 23.28 1.85
CA THR A 278 7.16 24.05 0.95
C THR A 278 6.79 25.53 0.92
N LEU A 279 5.49 25.84 0.85
CA LEU A 279 5.02 27.22 0.83
C LEU A 279 5.31 27.95 2.14
N VAL A 280 5.10 27.32 3.29
CA VAL A 280 5.40 27.91 4.62
C VAL A 280 6.89 28.15 4.79
N LEU A 281 7.73 27.16 4.45
CA LEU A 281 9.19 27.28 4.56
C LEU A 281 9.75 28.37 3.64
N GLN A 282 9.26 28.50 2.41
CA GLN A 282 9.64 29.57 1.49
C GLN A 282 9.25 30.94 2.05
N ASN A 283 8.04 31.07 2.59
CA ASN A 283 7.59 32.32 3.21
C ASN A 283 8.42 32.66 4.47
N ALA A 284 8.87 31.66 5.20
CA ALA A 284 9.75 31.84 6.35
C ALA A 284 11.20 32.22 5.97
N GLY A 285 11.59 32.10 4.71
CA GLY A 285 12.97 32.34 4.26
C GLY A 285 13.95 31.20 4.53
N ALA A 286 13.44 29.97 4.65
CA ALA A 286 14.28 28.78 4.71
C ALA A 286 14.82 28.39 3.33
N HIS A 287 15.98 27.74 3.28
CA HIS A 287 16.58 27.19 2.07
C HIS A 287 16.17 25.73 1.91
N ILE A 288 15.31 25.43 0.93
CA ILE A 288 14.80 24.07 0.71
C ILE A 288 15.81 23.25 -0.10
N ILE A 289 16.18 22.08 0.43
CA ILE A 289 16.91 21.02 -0.26
C ILE A 289 15.88 19.96 -0.66
N GLU A 290 15.58 19.85 -1.97
CA GLU A 290 14.73 18.77 -2.49
C GLU A 290 15.49 17.44 -2.40
N ALA A 291 15.10 16.56 -1.47
CA ALA A 291 15.67 15.23 -1.30
C ALA A 291 14.65 14.28 -0.70
N ALA A 292 14.80 12.98 -1.00
CA ALA A 292 13.95 11.94 -0.43
C ALA A 292 14.00 11.93 1.11
N ASP A 293 12.89 11.54 1.76
CA ASP A 293 12.83 11.33 3.21
C ASP A 293 14.01 10.46 3.66
N PRO A 294 14.84 10.94 4.58
CA PRO A 294 16.06 10.26 4.99
C PRO A 294 15.80 8.92 5.70
N CYS A 295 14.58 8.68 6.19
CA CYS A 295 14.20 7.43 6.85
C CYS A 295 13.89 6.29 5.87
N LEU A 296 13.54 6.59 4.60
CA LEU A 296 13.04 5.59 3.65
C LEU A 296 13.99 4.39 3.48
N MET A 297 15.24 4.64 3.16
CA MET A 297 16.20 3.55 2.91
C MET A 297 16.58 2.78 4.18
N PRO A 298 16.90 3.42 5.32
CA PRO A 298 17.15 2.70 6.58
C PRO A 298 15.96 1.88 7.06
N LYS A 299 14.73 2.38 6.89
CA LYS A 299 13.48 1.68 7.22
C LYS A 299 13.24 0.49 6.28
N ALA A 300 13.46 0.65 4.99
CA ALA A 300 13.26 -0.39 3.99
C ALA A 300 14.21 -1.58 4.16
N ALA A 301 15.48 -1.32 4.49
CA ALA A 301 16.49 -2.34 4.76
C ALA A 301 16.38 -2.84 6.21
N LYS A 302 15.54 -3.86 6.43
CA LYS A 302 15.25 -4.42 7.76
C LYS A 302 16.52 -4.95 8.41
N ASN A 303 16.68 -4.65 9.70
CA ASN A 303 17.76 -5.20 10.51
C ASN A 303 17.51 -6.68 10.87
N ALA A 304 18.51 -7.34 11.46
CA ALA A 304 18.44 -8.78 11.76
C ALA A 304 17.26 -9.16 12.69
N THR A 305 16.88 -8.29 13.62
CA THR A 305 15.75 -8.53 14.54
C THR A 305 14.43 -8.41 13.79
N GLU A 306 14.26 -7.37 12.99
CA GLU A 306 13.07 -7.18 12.15
C GLU A 306 12.92 -8.35 11.15
N ILE A 307 14.01 -8.80 10.52
CA ILE A 307 14.01 -9.98 9.62
C ILE A 307 13.58 -11.24 10.38
N ALA A 308 14.07 -11.44 11.59
CA ALA A 308 13.67 -12.60 12.39
C ALA A 308 12.18 -12.57 12.75
N GLY A 309 11.64 -11.39 13.08
CA GLY A 309 10.22 -11.17 13.31
C GLY A 309 9.38 -11.44 12.05
N MET A 310 9.78 -10.88 10.90
CA MET A 310 9.13 -11.13 9.62
C MET A 310 9.08 -12.63 9.28
N LYS A 311 10.17 -13.37 9.46
CA LYS A 311 10.19 -14.83 9.26
C LYS A 311 9.23 -15.56 10.22
N ALA A 312 9.20 -15.16 11.47
CA ALA A 312 8.36 -15.79 12.49
C ALA A 312 6.86 -15.54 12.25
N CYS A 313 6.47 -14.30 11.94
CA CYS A 313 5.06 -13.99 11.68
C CYS A 313 4.53 -14.68 10.41
N HIS A 314 5.35 -14.86 9.37
CA HIS A 314 4.95 -15.60 8.17
C HIS A 314 4.74 -17.11 8.41
N ILE A 315 5.43 -17.70 9.37
CA ILE A 315 5.16 -19.10 9.78
C ILE A 315 3.80 -19.18 10.50
N ARG A 316 3.50 -18.25 11.42
CA ARG A 316 2.23 -18.21 12.15
C ARG A 316 1.06 -17.90 11.21
N ASP A 317 1.23 -16.95 10.30
CA ASP A 317 0.25 -16.65 9.25
C ASP A 317 0.02 -17.85 8.31
N GLY A 318 1.09 -18.58 7.99
CA GLY A 318 1.02 -19.81 7.23
C GLY A 318 0.18 -20.91 7.91
N VAL A 319 0.19 -20.97 9.23
CA VAL A 319 -0.71 -21.85 10.01
C VAL A 319 -2.18 -21.42 9.84
N ALA A 320 -2.48 -20.12 9.92
CA ALA A 320 -3.82 -19.60 9.73
C ALA A 320 -4.33 -19.88 8.31
N MET A 321 -3.49 -19.64 7.30
CA MET A 321 -3.80 -19.93 5.90
C MET A 321 -3.99 -21.43 5.64
N ALA A 322 -3.17 -22.31 6.22
CA ALA A 322 -3.34 -23.75 6.09
C ALA A 322 -4.67 -24.23 6.68
N LYS A 323 -5.07 -23.71 7.85
CA LYS A 323 -6.39 -23.98 8.46
C LYS A 323 -7.53 -23.49 7.57
N PHE A 324 -7.42 -22.29 7.01
CA PHE A 324 -8.43 -21.73 6.13
C PHE A 324 -8.60 -22.54 4.84
N LEU A 325 -7.50 -22.83 4.15
CA LEU A 325 -7.55 -23.58 2.89
C LEU A 325 -8.02 -25.04 3.09
N SER A 326 -7.62 -25.67 4.18
CA SER A 326 -8.11 -26.98 4.56
C SER A 326 -9.62 -26.97 4.85
N TRP A 327 -10.09 -25.94 5.55
CA TRP A 327 -11.52 -25.79 5.87
C TRP A 327 -12.34 -25.56 4.61
N ILE A 328 -11.93 -24.65 3.71
CA ILE A 328 -12.70 -24.38 2.49
C ILE A 328 -12.79 -25.62 1.59
N ASP A 329 -11.71 -26.39 1.44
CA ASP A 329 -11.72 -27.63 0.67
C ASP A 329 -12.67 -28.67 1.29
N ALA A 330 -12.72 -28.77 2.61
CA ALA A 330 -13.65 -29.65 3.31
C ALA A 330 -15.11 -29.24 3.15
N GLU A 331 -15.42 -27.94 3.21
CA GLU A 331 -16.77 -27.40 3.01
C GLU A 331 -17.24 -27.63 1.57
N VAL A 332 -16.41 -27.32 0.59
CA VAL A 332 -16.70 -27.56 -0.84
C VAL A 332 -16.96 -29.04 -1.12
N ALA A 333 -16.17 -29.95 -0.53
CA ALA A 333 -16.36 -31.39 -0.67
C ALA A 333 -17.72 -31.87 -0.08
N GLN A 334 -18.26 -31.16 0.92
CA GLN A 334 -19.58 -31.42 1.48
C GLN A 334 -20.72 -30.73 0.72
N GLY A 335 -20.38 -29.90 -0.29
CA GLY A 335 -21.37 -29.13 -1.06
C GLY A 335 -21.75 -27.79 -0.40
N ASN A 336 -21.04 -27.36 0.63
CA ASN A 336 -21.24 -26.08 1.28
C ASN A 336 -20.44 -24.99 0.53
N LEU A 337 -21.12 -24.23 -0.29
CA LEU A 337 -20.55 -23.12 -1.04
C LEU A 337 -20.87 -21.82 -0.29
N HIS A 338 -19.87 -21.24 0.35
CA HIS A 338 -20.00 -20.01 1.14
C HIS A 338 -19.90 -18.76 0.27
N ASN A 339 -20.41 -17.63 0.76
CA ASN A 339 -20.22 -16.34 0.12
C ASN A 339 -18.87 -15.70 0.57
N GLU A 340 -18.45 -14.67 -0.14
CA GLU A 340 -17.18 -13.99 0.04
C GLU A 340 -16.98 -13.40 1.44
N ALA A 341 -18.04 -12.86 2.06
CA ALA A 341 -17.98 -12.31 3.42
C ALA A 341 -17.68 -13.40 4.46
N VAL A 342 -18.38 -14.54 4.39
CA VAL A 342 -18.13 -15.69 5.27
C VAL A 342 -16.70 -16.21 5.13
N LEU A 343 -16.15 -16.19 3.91
CA LEU A 343 -14.77 -16.62 3.65
C LEU A 343 -13.76 -15.63 4.21
N ALA A 344 -14.00 -14.32 4.06
CA ALA A 344 -13.17 -13.26 4.64
C ALA A 344 -13.15 -13.33 6.17
N ASP A 345 -14.33 -13.43 6.81
CA ASP A 345 -14.46 -13.60 8.26
C ASP A 345 -13.73 -14.85 8.74
N LYS A 346 -13.79 -15.92 7.94
CA LYS A 346 -13.20 -17.20 8.32
C LYS A 346 -11.67 -17.16 8.33
N VAL A 347 -11.03 -16.58 7.30
CA VAL A 347 -9.57 -16.44 7.29
C VAL A 347 -9.11 -15.56 8.44
N GLN A 348 -9.81 -14.46 8.70
CA GLN A 348 -9.54 -13.59 9.85
C GLN A 348 -9.65 -14.37 11.17
N SER A 349 -10.71 -15.16 11.38
CA SER A 349 -10.90 -15.93 12.60
C SER A 349 -9.77 -16.94 12.89
N PHE A 350 -9.09 -17.42 11.87
CA PHE A 350 -7.91 -18.27 12.05
C PHE A 350 -6.67 -17.46 12.42
N ARG A 351 -6.50 -16.26 11.88
CA ARG A 351 -5.42 -15.33 12.28
C ARG A 351 -5.57 -14.85 13.71
N GLU A 352 -6.79 -14.56 14.16
CA GLU A 352 -7.12 -14.13 15.53
C GLU A 352 -6.78 -15.17 16.62
N GLN A 353 -6.45 -16.40 16.24
CA GLN A 353 -5.92 -17.39 17.18
C GLN A 353 -4.48 -17.11 17.62
N ASP A 354 -3.76 -16.26 16.89
CA ASP A 354 -2.42 -15.80 17.27
C ASP A 354 -2.52 -14.54 18.17
N PRO A 355 -2.04 -14.59 19.41
CA PRO A 355 -2.13 -13.45 20.33
C PRO A 355 -1.26 -12.26 19.93
N THR A 356 -0.37 -12.42 18.95
CA THR A 356 0.47 -11.32 18.43
C THR A 356 -0.17 -10.58 17.27
N LEU A 357 -1.30 -11.06 16.74
CA LEU A 357 -2.07 -10.32 15.75
C LEU A 357 -2.69 -9.07 16.37
N MET A 358 -2.46 -7.94 15.74
CA MET A 358 -2.95 -6.64 16.17
C MET A 358 -4.12 -6.15 15.33
N ASP A 359 -4.07 -6.38 14.02
CA ASP A 359 -5.10 -6.04 13.04
C ASP A 359 -4.84 -6.84 11.75
N LEU A 360 -5.72 -6.71 10.75
CA LEU A 360 -5.39 -7.06 9.37
C LEU A 360 -4.40 -6.03 8.80
N SER A 361 -3.61 -6.40 7.79
CA SER A 361 -2.72 -5.46 7.09
C SER A 361 -3.43 -4.64 6.01
N PHE A 362 -4.58 -5.13 5.54
CA PHE A 362 -5.55 -4.48 4.66
C PHE A 362 -6.87 -5.25 4.70
N ASP A 363 -7.94 -4.68 4.14
CA ASP A 363 -9.23 -5.38 4.05
C ASP A 363 -9.14 -6.57 3.12
N THR A 364 -9.52 -7.75 3.61
CA THR A 364 -9.40 -9.00 2.86
C THR A 364 -10.14 -8.93 1.53
N ILE A 365 -9.42 -9.13 0.44
CA ILE A 365 -10.00 -9.36 -0.88
C ILE A 365 -10.41 -10.83 -0.94
N SER A 366 -11.73 -11.08 -0.89
CA SER A 366 -12.34 -12.40 -0.99
C SER A 366 -13.20 -12.38 -2.25
N ALA A 367 -12.75 -13.01 -3.32
CA ALA A 367 -13.32 -12.82 -4.65
C ALA A 367 -13.62 -14.15 -5.35
N ALA A 368 -14.90 -14.42 -5.58
CA ALA A 368 -15.40 -15.62 -6.24
C ALA A 368 -15.60 -15.39 -7.75
N GLY A 369 -15.06 -16.29 -8.59
CA GLY A 369 -15.26 -16.27 -10.03
C GLY A 369 -14.93 -14.92 -10.67
N GLY A 370 -15.89 -14.30 -11.36
CA GLY A 370 -15.72 -13.03 -12.07
C GLY A 370 -15.37 -11.83 -11.19
N ASN A 371 -15.72 -11.85 -9.90
CA ASN A 371 -15.33 -10.78 -8.97
C ASN A 371 -13.81 -10.67 -8.81
N ALA A 372 -13.09 -11.79 -8.94
CA ALA A 372 -11.64 -11.82 -8.89
C ALA A 372 -10.96 -11.07 -10.04
N ALA A 373 -11.70 -10.71 -11.09
CA ALA A 373 -11.17 -9.88 -12.18
C ALA A 373 -10.97 -8.41 -11.81
N MET A 374 -11.52 -7.98 -10.66
CA MET A 374 -11.27 -6.66 -10.08
C MET A 374 -10.12 -6.77 -9.07
N CYS A 375 -8.95 -6.21 -9.39
CA CYS A 375 -7.71 -6.40 -8.60
C CYS A 375 -7.86 -5.99 -7.12
N HIS A 376 -8.61 -4.92 -6.83
CA HIS A 376 -8.91 -4.41 -5.50
C HIS A 376 -10.41 -4.57 -5.19
N TYR A 377 -10.94 -5.78 -5.43
CA TYR A 377 -12.33 -6.11 -5.11
C TYR A 377 -12.55 -6.03 -3.59
N ASN A 378 -13.66 -5.40 -3.20
CA ASN A 378 -14.13 -5.43 -1.82
C ASN A 378 -15.60 -5.87 -1.80
N HIS A 379 -15.88 -6.99 -1.16
CA HIS A 379 -17.24 -7.56 -1.06
C HIS A 379 -18.19 -6.68 -0.24
N GLU A 380 -17.68 -5.86 0.69
CA GLU A 380 -18.48 -4.92 1.49
C GLU A 380 -19.05 -3.77 0.64
N ASN A 381 -18.40 -3.44 -0.47
CA ASN A 381 -18.86 -2.43 -1.41
C ASN A 381 -19.93 -2.97 -2.41
N GLN A 382 -20.34 -4.23 -2.29
CA GLN A 382 -21.35 -4.83 -3.13
C GLN A 382 -22.71 -4.88 -2.41
N PRO A 383 -23.84 -4.81 -3.13
CA PRO A 383 -25.17 -4.98 -2.54
C PRO A 383 -25.34 -6.34 -1.83
N GLU A 384 -24.75 -7.38 -2.40
CA GLU A 384 -24.65 -8.72 -1.83
C GLU A 384 -23.27 -9.29 -2.16
N PRO A 385 -22.56 -9.93 -1.19
CA PRO A 385 -21.30 -10.62 -1.45
C PRO A 385 -21.47 -11.74 -2.48
N GLY A 386 -20.48 -11.93 -3.34
CA GLY A 386 -20.47 -13.01 -4.32
C GLY A 386 -20.52 -14.39 -3.65
N GLN A 387 -21.06 -15.37 -4.35
CA GLN A 387 -21.23 -16.75 -3.89
C GLN A 387 -20.19 -17.65 -4.58
N LEU A 388 -19.56 -18.58 -3.84
CA LEU A 388 -18.76 -19.62 -4.47
C LEU A 388 -19.62 -20.46 -5.42
N GLU A 389 -19.06 -20.79 -6.55
CA GLU A 389 -19.64 -21.71 -7.54
C GLU A 389 -18.65 -22.83 -7.85
N LEU A 390 -19.15 -23.98 -8.30
CA LEU A 390 -18.27 -25.07 -8.73
C LEU A 390 -17.68 -24.80 -10.11
N ASN A 391 -16.50 -25.36 -10.34
CA ASN A 391 -15.77 -25.31 -11.61
C ASN A 391 -15.29 -23.90 -11.98
N THR A 392 -14.91 -23.14 -10.98
CA THR A 392 -14.30 -21.81 -11.12
C THR A 392 -13.12 -21.64 -10.16
N LEU A 393 -12.58 -20.42 -10.09
CA LEU A 393 -11.52 -20.03 -9.18
C LEU A 393 -12.07 -19.14 -8.07
N TYR A 394 -11.45 -19.24 -6.90
CA TYR A 394 -11.61 -18.30 -5.79
C TYR A 394 -10.25 -17.67 -5.48
N LEU A 395 -10.22 -16.36 -5.43
CA LEU A 395 -9.03 -15.58 -5.08
C LEU A 395 -9.22 -15.01 -3.68
N VAL A 396 -8.28 -15.31 -2.79
CA VAL A 396 -8.15 -14.66 -1.47
C VAL A 396 -6.83 -13.96 -1.38
N ASP A 397 -6.89 -12.66 -1.13
CA ASP A 397 -5.74 -11.81 -0.87
C ASP A 397 -5.92 -11.15 0.50
N SER A 398 -4.98 -11.38 1.39
CA SER A 398 -5.14 -11.04 2.79
C SER A 398 -3.82 -11.04 3.54
N GLY A 399 -3.77 -10.31 4.65
CA GLY A 399 -2.60 -10.27 5.49
C GLY A 399 -2.91 -9.82 6.92
N GLY A 400 -1.91 -9.86 7.77
CA GLY A 400 -2.03 -9.47 9.17
C GLY A 400 -0.90 -8.55 9.62
N GLN A 401 -1.25 -7.62 10.51
CA GLN A 401 -0.32 -6.83 11.31
C GLN A 401 -0.02 -7.59 12.59
N TYR A 402 1.17 -8.18 12.67
CA TYR A 402 1.68 -8.83 13.87
C TYR A 402 2.64 -7.89 14.59
N LEU A 403 2.80 -8.05 15.91
CA LEU A 403 3.72 -7.21 16.69
C LEU A 403 5.16 -7.22 16.16
N ASP A 404 5.56 -8.30 15.49
CA ASP A 404 6.90 -8.54 14.98
C ASP A 404 6.97 -8.63 13.44
N GLY A 405 5.94 -8.14 12.73
CA GLY A 405 5.95 -8.07 11.27
C GLY A 405 4.60 -7.85 10.63
N THR A 406 4.62 -7.68 9.31
CA THR A 406 3.43 -7.53 8.47
C THR A 406 3.42 -8.64 7.43
N THR A 407 2.27 -9.29 7.21
CA THR A 407 2.12 -10.30 6.16
C THR A 407 1.19 -9.82 5.06
N ASP A 408 1.42 -10.36 3.88
CA ASP A 408 0.66 -10.15 2.66
C ASP A 408 0.73 -11.43 1.82
N ILE A 409 -0.42 -11.94 1.41
CA ILE A 409 -0.49 -13.20 0.65
C ILE A 409 -1.72 -13.25 -0.22
N THR A 410 -1.54 -13.56 -1.50
CA THR A 410 -2.63 -14.00 -2.37
C THR A 410 -2.53 -15.48 -2.70
N ARG A 411 -3.66 -16.17 -2.61
CA ARG A 411 -3.85 -17.51 -3.18
C ARG A 411 -5.08 -17.55 -4.07
N THR A 412 -4.90 -18.13 -5.24
CA THR A 412 -6.01 -18.50 -6.15
C THR A 412 -6.19 -20.00 -6.11
N ILE A 413 -7.37 -20.45 -5.70
CA ILE A 413 -7.67 -21.88 -5.49
C ILE A 413 -8.81 -22.36 -6.39
N ALA A 414 -8.75 -23.62 -6.78
CA ALA A 414 -9.80 -24.26 -7.57
C ALA A 414 -11.00 -24.66 -6.70
N ILE A 415 -12.18 -24.25 -7.10
CA ILE A 415 -13.45 -24.68 -6.52
C ILE A 415 -14.07 -25.70 -7.48
N GLY A 416 -13.92 -26.98 -7.17
CA GLY A 416 -14.26 -28.06 -8.10
C GLY A 416 -13.20 -28.27 -9.18
N GLN A 417 -13.60 -28.37 -10.46
CA GLN A 417 -12.71 -28.65 -11.60
C GLN A 417 -12.52 -27.37 -12.42
N PRO A 418 -11.32 -26.75 -12.39
CA PRO A 418 -11.03 -25.56 -13.21
C PRO A 418 -10.97 -25.93 -14.70
N SER A 419 -11.24 -24.96 -15.57
CA SER A 419 -11.11 -25.12 -17.02
C SER A 419 -9.64 -25.19 -17.47
N ASP A 420 -9.39 -25.74 -18.64
CA ASP A 420 -8.05 -25.80 -19.24
C ASP A 420 -7.44 -24.38 -19.37
N GLU A 421 -8.26 -23.37 -19.67
CA GLU A 421 -7.83 -21.99 -19.76
C GLU A 421 -7.39 -21.44 -18.39
N MET A 422 -8.17 -21.67 -17.33
CA MET A 422 -7.81 -21.27 -15.96
C MET A 422 -6.48 -21.91 -15.55
N ILE A 423 -6.29 -23.19 -15.82
CA ILE A 423 -5.04 -23.92 -15.56
C ILE A 423 -3.86 -23.33 -16.35
N GLN A 424 -4.06 -23.01 -17.64
CA GLN A 424 -3.04 -22.41 -18.47
C GLN A 424 -2.61 -21.05 -17.93
N GLN A 425 -3.56 -20.15 -17.70
CA GLN A 425 -3.28 -18.79 -17.23
C GLN A 425 -2.64 -18.79 -15.84
N PHE A 426 -3.14 -19.64 -14.94
CA PHE A 426 -2.53 -19.82 -13.62
C PHE A 426 -1.07 -20.29 -13.74
N THR A 427 -0.78 -21.24 -14.62
CA THR A 427 0.58 -21.75 -14.81
C THR A 427 1.51 -20.68 -15.39
N LEU A 428 1.02 -19.83 -16.32
CA LEU A 428 1.80 -18.71 -16.86
C LEU A 428 2.13 -17.66 -15.79
N ALA A 429 1.15 -17.30 -14.94
CA ALA A 429 1.37 -16.41 -13.80
C ALA A 429 2.36 -17.03 -12.79
N LEU A 430 2.22 -18.32 -12.48
CA LEU A 430 3.14 -19.06 -11.60
C LEU A 430 4.57 -19.05 -12.14
N LYS A 431 4.77 -19.23 -13.44
CA LYS A 431 6.11 -19.14 -14.06
C LYS A 431 6.73 -17.76 -13.85
N GLY A 432 5.93 -16.70 -13.96
CA GLY A 432 6.35 -15.33 -13.65
C GLY A 432 6.75 -15.18 -12.19
N HIS A 433 5.93 -15.66 -11.27
CA HIS A 433 6.21 -15.69 -9.84
C HIS A 433 7.54 -16.42 -9.52
N ILE A 434 7.73 -17.60 -10.08
CA ILE A 434 8.97 -18.38 -9.93
C ILE A 434 10.16 -17.63 -10.56
N GLY A 435 9.94 -16.92 -11.67
CA GLY A 435 10.96 -16.12 -12.34
C GLY A 435 11.56 -15.05 -11.43
N ILE A 436 10.71 -14.32 -10.68
CA ILE A 436 11.14 -13.36 -9.65
C ILE A 436 11.81 -14.09 -8.47
N ALA A 437 11.13 -15.06 -7.86
CA ALA A 437 11.62 -15.75 -6.66
C ALA A 437 13.01 -16.42 -6.85
N ARG A 438 13.39 -16.76 -8.08
CA ARG A 438 14.68 -17.35 -8.44
C ARG A 438 15.68 -16.36 -9.02
N ALA A 439 15.30 -15.09 -9.15
CA ALA A 439 16.18 -14.09 -9.75
C ALA A 439 17.49 -13.96 -8.97
N ARG A 440 18.58 -13.82 -9.71
CA ARG A 440 19.91 -13.47 -9.18
C ARG A 440 20.38 -12.24 -9.92
N PHE A 441 20.75 -11.23 -9.18
CA PHE A 441 21.04 -9.92 -9.74
C PHE A 441 22.19 -9.23 -9.00
N PRO A 442 22.97 -8.37 -9.68
CA PRO A 442 24.06 -7.63 -9.04
C PRO A 442 23.50 -6.54 -8.11
N GLN A 443 24.29 -6.16 -7.12
CA GLN A 443 24.02 -4.94 -6.35
C GLN A 443 23.78 -3.75 -7.29
N GLY A 444 22.85 -2.85 -6.90
CA GLY A 444 22.46 -1.70 -7.70
C GLY A 444 21.37 -1.98 -8.73
N THR A 445 20.87 -3.20 -8.82
CA THR A 445 19.70 -3.52 -9.65
C THR A 445 18.44 -2.88 -9.06
N ARG A 446 17.58 -2.34 -9.93
CA ARG A 446 16.28 -1.75 -9.58
C ARG A 446 15.17 -2.73 -9.90
N GLY A 447 14.06 -2.62 -9.17
CA GLY A 447 12.95 -3.56 -9.36
C GLY A 447 12.34 -3.53 -10.77
N PHE A 448 12.29 -2.37 -11.46
CA PHE A 448 11.79 -2.30 -12.83
C PHE A 448 12.59 -3.17 -13.81
N GLN A 449 13.86 -3.46 -13.54
CA GLN A 449 14.71 -4.34 -14.36
C GLN A 449 14.32 -5.82 -14.20
N LEU A 450 13.68 -6.17 -13.06
CA LEU A 450 13.24 -7.53 -12.76
C LEU A 450 11.79 -7.80 -13.19
N ASP A 451 10.97 -6.78 -13.34
CA ASP A 451 9.52 -6.88 -13.65
C ASP A 451 9.24 -7.74 -14.91
N ILE A 452 10.13 -7.69 -15.91
CA ILE A 452 10.01 -8.50 -17.12
C ILE A 452 10.03 -10.02 -16.83
N LEU A 453 10.72 -10.45 -15.77
CA LEU A 453 10.78 -11.88 -15.41
C LEU A 453 9.40 -12.41 -15.01
N ALA A 454 8.57 -11.55 -14.40
CA ALA A 454 7.20 -11.89 -14.04
C ALA A 454 6.26 -11.91 -15.26
N ARG A 455 6.47 -11.00 -16.23
CA ARG A 455 5.52 -10.79 -17.34
C ARG A 455 5.82 -11.59 -18.61
N GLN A 456 7.06 -11.98 -18.83
CA GLN A 456 7.53 -12.56 -20.11
C GLN A 456 6.70 -13.75 -20.58
N HIS A 457 6.18 -14.59 -19.67
CA HIS A 457 5.40 -15.77 -20.01
C HIS A 457 3.98 -15.43 -20.47
N LEU A 458 3.37 -14.41 -19.86
CA LEU A 458 2.09 -13.87 -20.31
C LEU A 458 2.25 -13.11 -21.63
N TRP A 459 3.28 -12.28 -21.78
CA TRP A 459 3.55 -11.53 -23.01
C TRP A 459 3.78 -12.44 -24.22
N ALA A 460 4.43 -13.59 -24.03
CA ALA A 460 4.64 -14.57 -25.10
C ALA A 460 3.33 -15.08 -25.71
N GLU A 461 2.25 -15.09 -24.93
CA GLU A 461 0.91 -15.50 -25.34
C GLU A 461 -0.02 -14.30 -25.63
N GLY A 462 0.49 -13.06 -25.55
CA GLY A 462 -0.27 -11.83 -25.80
C GLY A 462 -1.13 -11.35 -24.64
N PHE A 463 -0.80 -11.75 -23.40
CA PHE A 463 -1.49 -11.37 -22.17
C PHE A 463 -0.61 -10.48 -21.28
N ASP A 464 -1.21 -9.73 -20.38
CA ASP A 464 -0.54 -8.91 -19.38
C ASP A 464 -1.49 -8.65 -18.18
N TYR A 465 -0.98 -7.98 -17.15
CA TYR A 465 -1.75 -7.42 -16.04
C TYR A 465 -1.33 -5.97 -15.77
N ASP A 466 -2.26 -5.15 -15.25
CA ASP A 466 -2.09 -3.69 -15.17
C ASP A 466 -1.60 -3.15 -13.81
N HIS A 467 -1.39 -4.03 -12.81
CA HIS A 467 -0.80 -3.62 -11.54
C HIS A 467 0.72 -3.86 -11.49
N GLY A 468 1.39 -3.37 -10.44
CA GLY A 468 2.78 -3.68 -10.16
C GLY A 468 2.99 -5.17 -9.89
N THR A 469 4.19 -5.68 -10.13
CA THR A 469 4.55 -7.06 -9.77
C THR A 469 4.86 -7.21 -8.29
N GLY A 470 5.22 -6.09 -7.63
CA GLY A 470 5.49 -6.08 -6.20
C GLY A 470 5.80 -4.70 -5.66
N HIS A 471 5.58 -4.56 -4.37
CA HIS A 471 5.83 -3.38 -3.55
C HIS A 471 6.65 -3.75 -2.33
N GLY A 472 7.26 -2.76 -1.66
CA GLY A 472 7.89 -2.96 -0.36
C GLY A 472 6.85 -3.24 0.73
N VAL A 473 7.30 -3.88 1.82
CA VAL A 473 6.45 -4.19 2.98
C VAL A 473 7.16 -3.79 4.27
N GLY A 474 6.43 -3.13 5.15
CA GLY A 474 6.91 -2.66 6.45
C GLY A 474 7.04 -3.77 7.49
N HIS A 475 7.66 -3.43 8.62
CA HIS A 475 7.74 -4.28 9.81
C HIS A 475 6.76 -3.75 10.86
N PHE A 476 5.57 -4.36 10.94
CA PHE A 476 4.44 -3.82 11.70
C PHE A 476 4.22 -2.33 11.37
N LEU A 477 4.16 -2.05 10.06
CA LEU A 477 3.95 -0.75 9.42
C LEU A 477 3.15 -0.92 8.12
N SER A 478 3.30 0.01 7.16
CA SER A 478 2.57 -0.03 5.89
C SER A 478 2.79 -1.35 5.15
N VAL A 479 1.71 -2.01 4.77
CA VAL A 479 1.77 -3.17 3.86
C VAL A 479 2.34 -2.75 2.51
N HIS A 480 1.95 -1.57 2.01
CA HIS A 480 2.53 -0.92 0.83
C HIS A 480 3.60 0.09 1.27
N GLU A 481 4.80 -0.38 1.59
CA GLU A 481 5.91 0.46 2.02
C GLU A 481 6.84 0.79 0.83
N GLY A 482 7.13 2.09 0.64
CA GLY A 482 8.22 2.50 -0.24
C GLY A 482 9.61 2.40 0.41
N PRO A 483 10.68 2.72 -0.36
CA PRO A 483 10.70 3.28 -1.71
C PRO A 483 10.82 2.24 -2.84
N GLN A 484 11.10 0.96 -2.50
CA GLN A 484 11.32 -0.11 -3.48
C GLN A 484 10.02 -0.66 -4.05
N SER A 485 10.06 -1.06 -5.33
CA SER A 485 8.97 -1.81 -5.98
C SER A 485 9.49 -2.60 -7.17
N ILE A 486 8.71 -3.58 -7.62
CA ILE A 486 8.92 -4.30 -8.88
C ILE A 486 7.73 -3.96 -9.79
N SER A 487 7.95 -3.16 -10.84
CA SER A 487 6.87 -2.72 -11.73
C SER A 487 7.42 -2.18 -13.05
N LYS A 488 6.54 -1.96 -14.04
CA LYS A 488 6.90 -1.27 -15.29
C LYS A 488 7.36 0.17 -15.07
N LYS A 489 6.95 0.80 -13.96
CA LYS A 489 7.30 2.19 -13.64
C LYS A 489 8.79 2.27 -13.30
N LEU A 490 9.48 3.23 -13.89
CA LEU A 490 10.87 3.51 -13.57
C LEU A 490 10.97 4.18 -12.20
N ILE A 491 11.37 3.39 -11.20
CA ILE A 491 11.71 3.87 -9.86
C ILE A 491 13.20 3.63 -9.68
N ASP A 492 13.96 4.72 -9.52
CA ASP A 492 15.43 4.70 -9.44
C ASP A 492 15.92 4.42 -8.01
N VAL A 493 15.42 3.34 -7.43
CA VAL A 493 15.81 2.85 -6.10
C VAL A 493 16.46 1.47 -6.26
N PRO A 494 17.73 1.30 -5.88
CA PRO A 494 18.39 0.00 -5.91
C PRO A 494 17.80 -0.93 -4.84
N LEU A 495 17.61 -2.20 -5.19
CA LEU A 495 17.31 -3.24 -4.22
C LEU A 495 18.56 -3.51 -3.38
N VAL A 496 18.39 -3.57 -2.06
CA VAL A 496 19.46 -3.86 -1.10
C VAL A 496 19.07 -4.99 -0.16
N GLU A 497 20.06 -5.63 0.45
CA GLU A 497 19.84 -6.66 1.47
C GLU A 497 18.95 -6.15 2.60
N GLY A 498 18.05 -7.01 3.09
CA GLY A 498 17.08 -6.68 4.12
C GLY A 498 15.76 -6.07 3.63
N MET A 499 15.65 -5.67 2.37
CA MET A 499 14.37 -5.25 1.80
C MET A 499 13.41 -6.41 1.67
N VAL A 500 12.14 -6.17 2.01
CA VAL A 500 11.03 -7.10 1.79
C VAL A 500 10.14 -6.54 0.70
N LEU A 501 9.78 -7.39 -0.27
CA LEU A 501 8.89 -7.02 -1.38
C LEU A 501 7.84 -8.11 -1.60
N SER A 502 6.65 -7.72 -2.06
CA SER A 502 5.71 -8.66 -2.64
C SER A 502 6.19 -9.15 -4.01
N ASN A 503 5.72 -10.34 -4.39
CA ASN A 503 5.94 -10.97 -5.69
C ASN A 503 4.59 -11.56 -6.10
N GLU A 504 3.78 -10.77 -6.84
CA GLU A 504 2.34 -10.95 -7.01
C GLU A 504 1.84 -10.89 -8.47
N PRO A 505 2.49 -11.55 -9.45
CA PRO A 505 1.98 -11.57 -10.80
C PRO A 505 0.59 -12.18 -10.88
N GLY A 506 -0.22 -11.70 -11.83
CA GLY A 506 -1.59 -12.15 -11.99
C GLY A 506 -2.07 -12.17 -13.44
N TYR A 507 -3.32 -12.60 -13.64
CA TYR A 507 -4.07 -12.51 -14.88
C TYR A 507 -5.55 -12.32 -14.57
N TYR A 508 -6.23 -11.46 -15.31
CA TYR A 508 -7.61 -11.09 -15.04
C TYR A 508 -8.45 -11.10 -16.31
N ARG A 509 -9.52 -11.90 -16.29
CA ARG A 509 -10.51 -11.94 -17.37
C ARG A 509 -11.83 -11.38 -16.85
N ALA A 510 -12.20 -10.23 -17.40
CA ALA A 510 -13.39 -9.50 -16.97
C ALA A 510 -14.63 -10.39 -16.95
N ASP A 511 -15.40 -10.34 -15.86
CA ASP A 511 -16.63 -11.08 -15.60
C ASP A 511 -16.50 -12.61 -15.55
N GLU A 512 -15.28 -13.17 -15.65
CA GLU A 512 -15.07 -14.63 -15.67
C GLU A 512 -14.23 -15.11 -14.48
N PHE A 513 -12.96 -14.66 -14.36
CA PHE A 513 -12.07 -15.06 -13.26
C PHE A 513 -10.86 -14.13 -13.12
N GLY A 514 -10.24 -14.16 -11.96
CA GLY A 514 -8.95 -13.51 -11.70
C GLY A 514 -7.97 -14.48 -11.05
N ILE A 515 -6.71 -14.27 -11.34
CA ILE A 515 -5.57 -15.04 -10.81
C ILE A 515 -4.55 -14.05 -10.26
N ARG A 516 -4.11 -14.28 -9.01
CA ARG A 516 -2.91 -13.68 -8.42
C ARG A 516 -2.24 -14.73 -7.56
N ILE A 517 -0.91 -14.81 -7.65
CA ILE A 517 -0.09 -15.71 -6.84
C ILE A 517 0.95 -14.84 -6.18
N GLU A 518 0.90 -14.75 -4.87
CA GLU A 518 1.72 -13.83 -4.11
C GLU A 518 2.43 -14.48 -2.95
N ASN A 519 3.71 -14.16 -2.83
CA ASN A 519 4.53 -14.33 -1.64
C ASN A 519 5.25 -13.04 -1.32
N LEU A 520 5.63 -12.84 -0.06
CA LEU A 520 6.64 -11.86 0.30
C LEU A 520 8.04 -12.48 0.17
N GLU A 521 8.95 -11.69 -0.39
CA GLU A 521 10.32 -12.06 -0.69
C GLU A 521 11.29 -11.12 0.05
N LEU A 522 12.24 -11.70 0.78
CA LEU A 522 13.35 -10.99 1.42
C LEU A 522 14.55 -10.95 0.48
N VAL A 523 15.11 -9.76 0.24
CA VAL A 523 16.37 -9.61 -0.48
C VAL A 523 17.53 -10.06 0.40
N VAL A 524 18.30 -11.01 -0.06
CA VAL A 524 19.47 -11.57 0.65
C VAL A 524 20.69 -11.60 -0.24
N GLU A 525 21.89 -11.47 0.36
CA GLU A 525 23.14 -11.67 -0.35
C GLU A 525 23.39 -13.18 -0.60
N LEU A 526 23.76 -13.52 -1.82
CA LEU A 526 24.14 -14.86 -2.19
C LEU A 526 25.67 -14.96 -2.31
N PRO A 527 26.34 -15.79 -1.52
CA PRO A 527 27.78 -16.01 -1.68
C PRO A 527 28.13 -16.47 -3.11
N THR A 528 29.08 -15.81 -3.72
CA THR A 528 29.54 -16.12 -5.09
C THR A 528 31.07 -16.06 -5.17
N GLN A 529 31.64 -16.77 -6.14
CA GLN A 529 33.06 -16.67 -6.52
C GLN A 529 33.26 -15.81 -7.77
N GLY A 530 32.20 -15.10 -8.23
CA GLY A 530 32.24 -14.22 -9.38
C GLY A 530 32.85 -12.84 -9.06
N ASP A 531 32.81 -11.96 -10.04
CA ASP A 531 33.47 -10.63 -10.00
C ASP A 531 32.66 -9.57 -9.21
N PHE A 532 31.43 -9.87 -8.78
CA PHE A 532 30.55 -8.94 -8.06
C PHE A 532 29.66 -9.64 -7.04
N SER A 533 29.18 -8.89 -6.05
CA SER A 533 28.18 -9.36 -5.08
C SER A 533 26.85 -9.59 -5.77
N VAL A 534 26.24 -10.75 -5.52
CA VAL A 534 24.96 -11.17 -6.06
C VAL A 534 23.90 -11.13 -4.96
N LEU A 535 22.76 -10.53 -5.29
CA LEU A 535 21.54 -10.58 -4.48
C LEU A 535 20.56 -11.59 -5.07
N THR A 536 19.70 -12.13 -4.23
CA THR A 536 18.60 -13.02 -4.60
C THR A 536 17.44 -12.82 -3.63
N PHE A 537 16.37 -13.58 -3.81
CA PHE A 537 15.20 -13.57 -2.95
C PHE A 537 15.12 -14.83 -2.08
N GLU A 538 14.68 -14.65 -0.83
CA GLU A 538 14.25 -15.72 0.07
C GLU A 538 12.75 -15.54 0.35
N SER A 539 11.92 -16.48 -0.11
CA SER A 539 10.47 -16.43 0.15
C SER A 539 10.18 -16.52 1.64
N LEU A 540 9.44 -15.55 2.18
CA LEU A 540 8.98 -15.51 3.57
C LEU A 540 7.68 -16.26 3.77
N THR A 541 6.74 -16.15 2.84
CA THR A 541 5.39 -16.73 2.90
C THR A 541 5.43 -18.25 3.00
N ARG A 542 4.60 -18.82 3.90
CA ARG A 542 4.53 -20.25 4.21
C ARG A 542 3.14 -20.83 3.97
N CYS A 543 2.71 -20.83 2.71
CA CYS A 543 1.40 -21.35 2.31
C CYS A 543 1.51 -22.12 0.98
N PRO A 544 0.89 -23.30 0.82
CA PRO A 544 0.96 -24.04 -0.45
C PRO A 544 0.35 -23.24 -1.61
N ILE A 545 0.90 -23.44 -2.80
CA ILE A 545 0.31 -23.03 -4.08
C ILE A 545 -0.57 -24.17 -4.58
N ASP A 546 -1.80 -23.86 -5.01
CA ASP A 546 -2.77 -24.89 -5.40
C ASP A 546 -2.35 -25.67 -6.65
N LYS A 547 -1.98 -26.92 -6.46
CA LYS A 547 -1.51 -27.82 -7.52
C LYS A 547 -2.59 -28.18 -8.54
N ARG A 548 -3.88 -28.04 -8.19
CA ARG A 548 -5.02 -28.34 -9.10
C ARG A 548 -5.07 -27.38 -10.29
N ASN A 549 -4.48 -26.20 -10.12
CA ASN A 549 -4.40 -25.15 -11.14
C ASN A 549 -3.11 -25.21 -11.98
N ILE A 550 -2.28 -26.24 -11.83
CA ILE A 550 -0.95 -26.29 -12.48
C ILE A 550 -0.92 -27.31 -13.59
N ASN A 551 -0.61 -26.86 -14.80
CA ASN A 551 -0.17 -27.72 -15.89
C ASN A 551 1.34 -27.94 -15.77
N VAL A 552 1.72 -29.11 -15.24
CA VAL A 552 3.14 -29.46 -14.97
C VAL A 552 3.98 -29.50 -16.26
N ASP A 553 3.37 -29.84 -17.40
CA ASP A 553 4.08 -29.92 -18.69
C ASP A 553 4.53 -28.55 -19.22
N LEU A 554 3.93 -27.46 -18.73
CA LEU A 554 4.36 -26.08 -19.04
C LEU A 554 5.53 -25.63 -18.17
N LEU A 555 5.81 -26.29 -17.05
CA LEU A 555 6.93 -25.95 -16.16
C LEU A 555 8.23 -26.57 -16.70
N THR A 556 9.29 -25.80 -16.70
CA THR A 556 10.64 -26.34 -16.89
C THR A 556 11.08 -27.14 -15.66
N ARG A 557 12.06 -28.02 -15.80
CA ARG A 557 12.63 -28.77 -14.68
C ARG A 557 13.10 -27.86 -13.51
N PRO A 558 13.78 -26.72 -13.77
CA PRO A 558 14.16 -25.81 -12.68
C PRO A 558 12.98 -25.11 -11.99
N GLU A 559 11.89 -24.81 -12.71
CA GLU A 559 10.68 -24.23 -12.14
C GLU A 559 9.96 -25.25 -11.27
N LEU A 560 9.81 -26.47 -11.74
CA LEU A 560 9.22 -27.57 -10.98
C LEU A 560 10.04 -27.90 -9.72
N ALA A 561 11.38 -27.88 -9.82
CA ALA A 561 12.25 -28.08 -8.66
C ALA A 561 12.03 -26.97 -7.61
N TRP A 562 11.98 -25.70 -8.04
CA TRP A 562 11.70 -24.59 -7.13
C TRP A 562 10.36 -24.75 -6.40
N LEU A 563 9.30 -25.11 -7.14
CA LEU A 563 7.97 -25.31 -6.56
C LEU A 563 7.95 -26.42 -5.50
N ASN A 564 8.59 -27.54 -5.80
CA ASN A 564 8.72 -28.66 -4.86
C ASN A 564 9.55 -28.30 -3.63
N ASP A 565 10.65 -27.56 -3.81
CA ASP A 565 11.50 -27.08 -2.71
C ASP A 565 10.72 -26.05 -1.84
N TYR A 566 9.93 -25.17 -2.46
CA TYR A 566 9.06 -24.23 -1.76
C TYR A 566 8.00 -25.00 -0.92
N HIS A 567 7.28 -25.94 -1.51
CA HIS A 567 6.32 -26.78 -0.79
C HIS A 567 6.97 -27.60 0.34
N GLN A 568 8.20 -28.05 0.17
CA GLN A 568 8.94 -28.73 1.24
C GLN A 568 9.27 -27.79 2.40
N LYS A 569 9.62 -26.52 2.14
CA LYS A 569 9.79 -25.50 3.19
C LYS A 569 8.48 -25.25 3.93
N VAL A 570 7.39 -25.06 3.20
CA VAL A 570 6.05 -24.91 3.80
C VAL A 570 5.72 -26.09 4.71
N TRP A 571 5.94 -27.33 4.24
CA TRP A 571 5.74 -28.50 5.06
C TRP A 571 6.59 -28.49 6.34
N ASN A 572 7.87 -28.21 6.20
CA ASN A 572 8.80 -28.25 7.34
C ASN A 572 8.45 -27.23 8.43
N ASP A 573 8.02 -26.03 8.02
CA ASP A 573 7.79 -24.92 8.94
C ASP A 573 6.37 -24.95 9.54
N VAL A 574 5.35 -25.42 8.79
CA VAL A 574 3.93 -25.36 9.19
C VAL A 574 3.45 -26.69 9.80
N SER A 575 3.90 -27.86 9.29
CA SER A 575 3.38 -29.15 9.75
C SER A 575 3.55 -29.42 11.25
N PRO A 576 4.61 -28.93 11.95
CA PRO A 576 4.73 -29.10 13.39
C PRO A 576 3.70 -28.31 14.22
N LEU A 577 3.01 -27.35 13.59
CA LEU A 577 2.12 -26.37 14.24
C LEU A 577 0.63 -26.61 13.92
N VAL A 578 0.32 -27.61 13.12
CA VAL A 578 -1.05 -28.01 12.76
C VAL A 578 -1.28 -29.48 13.05
N GLU A 579 -2.53 -29.88 13.22
CA GLU A 579 -2.91 -31.25 13.55
C GLU A 579 -4.19 -31.68 12.81
N GLY A 580 -4.57 -32.95 12.97
CA GLY A 580 -5.82 -33.48 12.43
C GLY A 580 -5.97 -33.32 10.91
N ASP A 581 -7.15 -32.90 10.48
CA ASP A 581 -7.50 -32.76 9.06
C ASP A 581 -6.63 -31.71 8.35
N THR A 582 -6.26 -30.63 9.03
CA THR A 582 -5.38 -29.60 8.48
C THR A 582 -3.98 -30.16 8.19
N LEU A 583 -3.41 -31.00 9.08
CA LEU A 583 -2.11 -31.63 8.83
C LEU A 583 -2.16 -32.58 7.62
N GLU A 584 -3.22 -33.38 7.51
CA GLU A 584 -3.38 -34.30 6.39
C GLU A 584 -3.59 -33.54 5.07
N TRP A 585 -4.41 -32.48 5.08
CA TRP A 585 -4.56 -31.59 3.93
C TRP A 585 -3.23 -30.95 3.52
N LEU A 586 -2.46 -30.44 4.49
CA LEU A 586 -1.15 -29.83 4.24
C LEU A 586 -0.18 -30.83 3.60
N ARG A 587 -0.17 -32.07 4.11
CA ARG A 587 0.64 -33.17 3.56
C ARG A 587 0.32 -33.41 2.08
N GLN A 588 -0.97 -33.46 1.75
CA GLN A 588 -1.42 -33.65 0.36
C GLN A 588 -1.09 -32.46 -0.51
N SER A 589 -1.30 -31.24 -0.02
CA SER A 589 -1.07 -29.99 -0.76
C SER A 589 0.42 -29.75 -1.03
N THR A 590 1.33 -30.24 -0.17
CA THR A 590 2.78 -30.09 -0.33
C THR A 590 3.49 -31.29 -0.95
N THR A 591 2.76 -32.37 -1.30
CA THR A 591 3.36 -33.53 -2.00
C THR A 591 4.00 -33.10 -3.32
N PRO A 592 5.25 -33.50 -3.60
CA PRO A 592 5.96 -33.11 -4.82
C PRO A 592 5.23 -33.49 -6.11
N LEU A 593 5.30 -32.61 -7.11
CA LEU A 593 4.86 -32.85 -8.47
C LEU A 593 6.02 -33.41 -9.31
N SER A 594 5.69 -34.16 -10.36
CA SER A 594 6.68 -34.69 -11.32
C SER A 594 6.14 -34.56 -12.75
N HIS A 595 7.04 -34.35 -13.71
CA HIS A 595 6.68 -34.58 -15.10
C HIS A 595 6.31 -36.06 -15.31
N ALA A 596 5.36 -36.33 -16.21
CA ALA A 596 4.91 -37.67 -16.53
C ALA A 596 6.02 -38.53 -17.14
#